data_eb573aa8b08e57aac9133fa98352e2e4
#
_entry.id   eb573aa8b08e57aac9133fa98352e2e4
#
_cell.length_a   1.000
_cell.length_b   1.000
_cell.length_c   1.000
_cell.angle_alpha   90.00
_cell.angle_beta   90.00
_cell.angle_gamma   90.00
#
_symmetry.space_group_name_H-M   'P 1'
#
loop_
_entity.id
_entity.type
_entity.pdbx_description
1 polymer ?
#
loop_
_entity_poly.entity_id
_entity_poly.type
_entity_poly.pdbx_seq_one_letter_code
_entity_poly.pdbx_strand_id
1 'polypeptide(L)'
;TASKSLSGDIRDTQKSLRELNGQASRIEGFRKTSAQLAVTGQELKKARQEAAALAVQFKNTERPTNAQAKAMEAARKNASELQAKYNSLRLSVQRQRQELSQAGINTRNLAHDERGLKNRISETTAQLNRQRDALARVSAQQAKLNAVKQRYQAGKELAGNMASVGAAGVGIAAAGTMAGVKLLMPGYEFAQKNSELQAVLGVAKDSTEMAALRKQARQLGDNTAASADDAAGAQIIIAKAGGDAAAIQAATPVTLNMALANQRSMEENAQLLLGTKASFQLSNDDVSHVGDVLSATMNKSAADFQGLSDALTYLGPVAKTAGVSLEQAAAMTGVLHDNNIRGSMAGTGSSAVVTRLQAPTGKAWDALKELGVKTSDKKGNMRPLFTILKEIQASFDKHKLGTSQKGEYLKTIFGEEALKSANVLLAAAASGKLDKLTATLKASDGKTEELVKIMQDNLGGDFKEFQSAYEAVGTDLFDQQEGALRNLT
;
A
#
# COMPACT_ATOMS: atom_id res chain seq x y z
N THR A 1 -22.53 26.35 3.92
CA THR A 1 -23.18 26.22 2.59
C THR A 1 -22.31 25.47 1.60
N ALA A 2 -21.07 25.84 1.34
CA ALA A 2 -20.17 25.10 0.42
C ALA A 2 -19.87 23.64 0.89
N SER A 3 -19.66 23.42 2.18
CA SER A 3 -19.45 22.08 2.75
C SER A 3 -20.68 21.18 2.60
N LYS A 4 -21.90 21.71 2.76
CA LYS A 4 -23.14 20.94 2.57
C LYS A 4 -23.37 20.56 1.10
N SER A 5 -23.08 21.46 0.16
CA SER A 5 -23.17 21.17 -1.28
C SER A 5 -22.16 20.07 -1.66
N LEU A 6 -20.89 20.22 -1.25
CA LEU A 6 -19.83 19.25 -1.54
C LEU A 6 -20.13 17.87 -0.91
N SER A 7 -20.75 17.84 0.28
CA SER A 7 -21.19 16.58 0.90
C SER A 7 -22.34 15.92 0.15
N GLY A 8 -23.22 16.72 -0.49
CA GLY A 8 -24.25 16.23 -1.40
C GLY A 8 -23.63 15.59 -2.64
N ASP A 9 -22.75 16.32 -3.32
CA ASP A 9 -22.05 15.85 -4.52
C ASP A 9 -21.25 14.57 -4.30
N ILE A 10 -20.58 14.46 -3.11
CA ILE A 10 -19.88 13.24 -2.72
C ILE A 10 -20.85 12.06 -2.60
N ARG A 11 -22.02 12.28 -1.98
CA ARG A 11 -23.04 11.23 -1.79
C ARG A 11 -23.59 10.74 -3.13
N ASP A 12 -23.84 11.65 -4.05
CA ASP A 12 -24.33 11.33 -5.41
C ASP A 12 -23.26 10.58 -6.22
N THR A 13 -22.00 11.03 -6.15
CA THR A 13 -20.88 10.33 -6.77
C THR A 13 -20.67 8.94 -6.19
N GLN A 14 -20.82 8.75 -4.88
CA GLN A 14 -20.78 7.44 -4.24
C GLN A 14 -21.92 6.53 -4.69
N LYS A 15 -23.12 7.08 -4.89
CA LYS A 15 -24.26 6.32 -5.42
C LYS A 15 -23.96 5.84 -6.83
N SER A 16 -23.51 6.72 -7.69
CA SER A 16 -23.11 6.38 -9.08
C SER A 16 -22.02 5.31 -9.10
N LEU A 17 -21.01 5.41 -8.24
CA LEU A 17 -19.95 4.41 -8.15
C LEU A 17 -20.47 3.03 -7.68
N ARG A 18 -21.43 2.98 -6.75
CA ARG A 18 -22.08 1.73 -6.35
C ARG A 18 -22.87 1.10 -7.48
N GLU A 19 -23.58 1.89 -8.28
CA GLU A 19 -24.33 1.42 -9.43
C GLU A 19 -23.40 0.85 -10.51
N LEU A 20 -22.30 1.54 -10.83
CA LEU A 20 -21.28 1.05 -11.77
C LEU A 20 -20.61 -0.25 -11.30
N ASN A 21 -20.25 -0.35 -10.01
CA ASN A 21 -19.70 -1.56 -9.44
C ASN A 21 -20.72 -2.72 -9.44
N GLY A 22 -22.00 -2.41 -9.21
CA GLY A 22 -23.10 -3.37 -9.35
C GLY A 22 -23.22 -3.93 -10.76
N GLN A 23 -23.05 -3.06 -11.79
CA GLN A 23 -23.01 -3.50 -13.19
C GLN A 23 -21.81 -4.40 -13.48
N ALA A 24 -20.62 -4.07 -12.97
CA ALA A 24 -19.43 -4.89 -13.12
C ALA A 24 -19.62 -6.30 -12.50
N SER A 25 -20.17 -6.37 -11.31
CA SER A 25 -20.48 -7.65 -10.65
C SER A 25 -21.49 -8.50 -11.41
N ARG A 26 -22.50 -7.88 -12.06
CA ARG A 26 -23.46 -8.58 -12.91
C ARG A 26 -22.80 -9.14 -14.17
N ILE A 27 -21.87 -8.42 -14.78
CA ILE A 27 -21.08 -8.90 -15.93
C ILE A 27 -20.27 -10.14 -15.53
N GLU A 28 -19.60 -10.09 -14.40
CA GLU A 28 -18.80 -11.20 -13.90
C GLU A 28 -19.67 -12.41 -13.60
N GLY A 29 -20.83 -12.23 -12.93
CA GLY A 29 -21.83 -13.25 -12.70
C GLY A 29 -22.30 -13.92 -13.97
N PHE A 30 -22.62 -13.12 -15.01
CA PHE A 30 -23.03 -13.63 -16.32
C PHE A 30 -21.91 -14.44 -17.00
N ARG A 31 -20.67 -13.97 -16.96
CA ARG A 31 -19.51 -14.71 -17.51
C ARG A 31 -19.34 -16.07 -16.83
N LYS A 32 -19.38 -16.08 -15.50
CA LYS A 32 -19.26 -17.32 -14.72
C LYS A 32 -20.37 -18.31 -15.05
N THR A 33 -21.63 -17.85 -15.07
CA THR A 33 -22.78 -18.71 -15.38
C THR A 33 -22.74 -19.19 -16.82
N SER A 34 -22.32 -18.33 -17.77
CA SER A 34 -22.17 -18.71 -19.18
C SER A 34 -21.08 -19.75 -19.41
N ALA A 35 -19.94 -19.61 -18.69
CA ALA A 35 -18.87 -20.61 -18.72
C ALA A 35 -19.33 -21.93 -18.14
N GLN A 36 -20.05 -21.92 -17.01
CA GLN A 36 -20.63 -23.14 -16.41
C GLN A 36 -21.63 -23.79 -17.34
N LEU A 37 -22.47 -23.02 -18.05
CA LEU A 37 -23.41 -23.53 -19.04
C LEU A 37 -22.68 -24.26 -20.18
N ALA A 38 -21.60 -23.68 -20.71
CA ALA A 38 -20.78 -24.29 -21.75
C ALA A 38 -20.15 -25.62 -21.30
N VAL A 39 -19.55 -25.65 -20.10
CA VAL A 39 -18.96 -26.86 -19.52
C VAL A 39 -20.03 -27.92 -19.30
N THR A 40 -21.14 -27.57 -18.63
CA THR A 40 -22.25 -28.50 -18.38
C THR A 40 -22.88 -29.04 -19.67
N GLY A 41 -22.90 -28.19 -20.74
CA GLY A 41 -23.34 -28.61 -22.08
C GLY A 41 -22.44 -29.69 -22.69
N GLN A 42 -21.13 -29.59 -22.53
CA GLN A 42 -20.19 -30.61 -22.98
C GLN A 42 -20.29 -31.89 -22.14
N GLU A 43 -20.42 -31.78 -20.84
CA GLU A 43 -20.64 -32.93 -19.94
C GLU A 43 -21.92 -33.64 -20.28
N LEU A 44 -23.01 -32.91 -20.50
CA LEU A 44 -24.30 -33.47 -20.92
C LEU A 44 -24.22 -34.21 -22.26
N LYS A 45 -23.49 -33.63 -23.24
CA LYS A 45 -23.26 -34.28 -24.54
C LYS A 45 -22.54 -35.63 -24.35
N LYS A 46 -21.47 -35.66 -23.53
CA LYS A 46 -20.73 -36.89 -23.20
C LYS A 46 -21.62 -37.90 -22.48
N ALA A 47 -22.34 -37.50 -21.44
CA ALA A 47 -23.23 -38.36 -20.68
C ALA A 47 -24.35 -38.94 -21.53
N ARG A 48 -24.92 -38.18 -22.49
CA ARG A 48 -25.90 -38.68 -23.45
C ARG A 48 -25.32 -39.71 -24.42
N GLN A 49 -24.09 -39.49 -24.90
CA GLN A 49 -23.39 -40.45 -25.76
C GLN A 49 -23.10 -41.74 -25.03
N GLU A 50 -22.64 -41.65 -23.77
CA GLU A 50 -22.39 -42.80 -22.91
C GLU A 50 -23.68 -43.59 -22.62
N ALA A 51 -24.75 -42.89 -22.23
CA ALA A 51 -26.05 -43.52 -21.99
C ALA A 51 -26.62 -44.20 -23.26
N ALA A 52 -26.44 -43.58 -24.44
CA ALA A 52 -26.84 -44.15 -25.70
C ALA A 52 -26.02 -45.39 -26.08
N ALA A 53 -24.69 -45.35 -25.89
CA ALA A 53 -23.81 -46.49 -26.13
C ALA A 53 -24.14 -47.69 -25.23
N LEU A 54 -24.35 -47.45 -23.93
CA LEU A 54 -24.76 -48.45 -22.97
C LEU A 54 -26.16 -49.03 -23.30
N ALA A 55 -27.11 -48.20 -23.77
CA ALA A 55 -28.41 -48.63 -24.19
C ALA A 55 -28.36 -49.56 -25.43
N VAL A 56 -27.47 -49.25 -26.41
CA VAL A 56 -27.23 -50.11 -27.58
C VAL A 56 -26.60 -51.44 -27.15
N GLN A 57 -25.57 -51.41 -26.30
CA GLN A 57 -24.96 -52.62 -25.75
C GLN A 57 -25.95 -53.46 -25.00
N PHE A 58 -26.77 -52.86 -24.13
CA PHE A 58 -27.83 -53.57 -23.37
C PHE A 58 -28.84 -54.22 -24.28
N LYS A 59 -29.29 -53.53 -25.35
CA LYS A 59 -30.26 -54.08 -26.34
C LYS A 59 -29.68 -55.22 -27.13
N ASN A 60 -28.40 -55.21 -27.43
CA ASN A 60 -27.73 -56.22 -28.27
C ASN A 60 -27.22 -57.45 -27.45
N THR A 61 -27.40 -57.42 -26.12
CA THR A 61 -26.99 -58.51 -25.22
C THR A 61 -28.15 -59.45 -25.00
N GLU A 62 -28.05 -60.72 -25.39
CA GLU A 62 -29.17 -61.74 -25.26
C GLU A 62 -29.54 -61.98 -23.79
N ARG A 63 -28.60 -61.85 -22.86
CA ARG A 63 -28.87 -62.01 -21.41
C ARG A 63 -28.11 -60.93 -20.66
N PRO A 64 -28.67 -59.72 -20.52
CA PRO A 64 -28.00 -58.60 -19.78
C PRO A 64 -27.79 -58.97 -18.30
N THR A 65 -26.61 -58.65 -17.79
CA THR A 65 -26.32 -58.86 -16.38
C THR A 65 -26.92 -57.73 -15.54
N ASN A 66 -27.15 -58.00 -14.24
CA ASN A 66 -27.59 -56.94 -13.28
C ASN A 66 -26.61 -55.75 -13.21
N ALA A 67 -25.31 -55.97 -13.42
CA ALA A 67 -24.31 -54.93 -13.47
C ALA A 67 -24.50 -54.01 -14.69
N GLN A 68 -24.78 -54.58 -15.86
CA GLN A 68 -25.08 -53.81 -17.08
C GLN A 68 -26.36 -53.00 -16.96
N ALA A 69 -27.41 -53.57 -16.36
CA ALA A 69 -28.65 -52.83 -16.09
C ALA A 69 -28.43 -51.63 -15.16
N LYS A 70 -27.70 -51.85 -14.05
CA LYS A 70 -27.32 -50.75 -13.12
C LYS A 70 -26.46 -49.70 -13.77
N ALA A 71 -25.47 -50.05 -14.60
CA ALA A 71 -24.61 -49.09 -15.31
C ALA A 71 -25.45 -48.25 -16.30
N MET A 72 -26.38 -48.84 -17.06
CA MET A 72 -27.26 -48.12 -17.96
C MET A 72 -28.20 -47.18 -17.21
N GLU A 73 -28.77 -47.62 -16.09
CA GLU A 73 -29.63 -46.78 -15.25
C GLU A 73 -28.88 -45.62 -14.65
N ALA A 74 -27.65 -45.84 -14.14
CA ALA A 74 -26.77 -44.79 -13.62
C ALA A 74 -26.41 -43.78 -14.70
N ALA A 75 -26.08 -44.21 -15.92
CA ALA A 75 -25.76 -43.32 -17.03
C ALA A 75 -26.98 -42.48 -17.47
N ARG A 76 -28.17 -43.07 -17.51
CA ARG A 76 -29.43 -42.34 -17.77
C ARG A 76 -29.73 -41.31 -16.69
N LYS A 77 -29.58 -41.70 -15.43
CA LYS A 77 -29.77 -40.80 -14.29
C LYS A 77 -28.80 -39.62 -14.35
N ASN A 78 -27.51 -39.87 -14.58
CA ASN A 78 -26.49 -38.81 -14.74
C ASN A 78 -26.83 -37.88 -15.90
N ALA A 79 -27.23 -38.42 -17.07
CA ALA A 79 -27.63 -37.60 -18.21
C ALA A 79 -28.89 -36.75 -17.89
N SER A 80 -29.85 -37.27 -17.13
CA SER A 80 -31.04 -36.56 -16.68
C SER A 80 -30.71 -35.43 -15.70
N GLU A 81 -29.84 -35.68 -14.72
CA GLU A 81 -29.38 -34.71 -13.73
C GLU A 81 -28.61 -33.56 -14.42
N LEU A 82 -27.71 -33.90 -15.34
CA LEU A 82 -26.97 -32.90 -16.15
C LEU A 82 -27.91 -32.09 -17.06
N GLN A 83 -28.97 -32.75 -17.60
CA GLN A 83 -29.99 -32.02 -18.39
C GLN A 83 -30.76 -31.02 -17.53
N ALA A 84 -31.15 -31.40 -16.30
CA ALA A 84 -31.84 -30.50 -15.39
C ALA A 84 -30.94 -29.33 -15.01
N LYS A 85 -29.67 -29.59 -14.70
CA LYS A 85 -28.64 -28.56 -14.39
C LYS A 85 -28.41 -27.64 -15.58
N TYR A 86 -28.27 -28.18 -16.80
CA TYR A 86 -28.12 -27.38 -18.03
C TYR A 86 -29.31 -26.48 -18.26
N ASN A 87 -30.54 -26.95 -18.11
CA ASN A 87 -31.77 -26.18 -18.26
C ASN A 87 -31.83 -25.04 -17.23
N SER A 88 -31.49 -25.28 -15.98
CA SER A 88 -31.41 -24.27 -14.92
C SER A 88 -30.40 -23.20 -15.24
N LEU A 89 -29.18 -23.58 -15.63
CA LEU A 89 -28.12 -22.63 -16.04
C LEU A 89 -28.55 -21.82 -17.27
N ARG A 90 -29.21 -22.44 -18.27
CA ARG A 90 -29.69 -21.75 -19.46
C ARG A 90 -30.70 -20.64 -19.10
N LEU A 91 -31.64 -20.95 -18.21
CA LEU A 91 -32.61 -19.97 -17.72
C LEU A 91 -31.94 -18.84 -16.92
N SER A 92 -30.94 -19.19 -16.11
CA SER A 92 -30.16 -18.21 -15.37
C SER A 92 -29.40 -17.28 -16.31
N VAL A 93 -28.70 -17.81 -17.31
CA VAL A 93 -28.00 -17.02 -18.34
C VAL A 93 -28.98 -16.10 -19.09
N GLN A 94 -30.15 -16.61 -19.45
CA GLN A 94 -31.17 -15.83 -20.15
C GLN A 94 -31.68 -14.66 -19.29
N ARG A 95 -31.94 -14.91 -18.00
CA ARG A 95 -32.32 -13.85 -17.03
C ARG A 95 -31.25 -12.80 -16.87
N GLN A 96 -30.02 -13.22 -16.59
CA GLN A 96 -28.88 -12.32 -16.46
C GLN A 96 -28.64 -11.50 -17.74
N ARG A 97 -28.83 -12.10 -18.91
CA ARG A 97 -28.75 -11.38 -20.20
C ARG A 97 -29.80 -10.29 -20.29
N GLN A 98 -31.05 -10.55 -19.86
CA GLN A 98 -32.10 -9.53 -19.84
C GLN A 98 -31.76 -8.40 -18.86
N GLU A 99 -31.28 -8.74 -17.65
CA GLU A 99 -30.87 -7.75 -16.65
C GLU A 99 -29.72 -6.86 -17.16
N LEU A 100 -28.74 -7.45 -17.84
CA LEU A 100 -27.63 -6.69 -18.45
C LEU A 100 -28.13 -5.80 -19.60
N SER A 101 -29.04 -6.31 -20.44
CA SER A 101 -29.64 -5.53 -21.52
C SER A 101 -30.46 -4.35 -21.00
N GLN A 102 -31.23 -4.54 -19.92
CA GLN A 102 -31.94 -3.45 -19.24
C GLN A 102 -31.01 -2.41 -18.63
N ALA A 103 -29.81 -2.83 -18.21
CA ALA A 103 -28.76 -1.95 -17.75
C ALA A 103 -27.93 -1.29 -18.89
N GLY A 104 -28.33 -1.48 -20.15
CA GLY A 104 -27.67 -0.91 -21.33
C GLY A 104 -26.38 -1.62 -21.74
N ILE A 105 -26.13 -2.84 -21.25
CA ILE A 105 -24.92 -3.62 -21.52
C ILE A 105 -25.21 -4.66 -22.59
N ASN A 106 -24.44 -4.62 -23.68
CA ASN A 106 -24.60 -5.54 -24.80
C ASN A 106 -23.77 -6.82 -24.58
N THR A 107 -24.44 -7.93 -24.29
CA THR A 107 -23.76 -9.21 -24.05
C THR A 107 -23.04 -9.81 -25.27
N ARG A 108 -23.26 -9.28 -26.49
CA ARG A 108 -22.53 -9.69 -27.71
C ARG A 108 -21.17 -8.99 -27.80
N ASN A 109 -21.07 -7.74 -27.28
CA ASN A 109 -19.84 -6.94 -27.24
C ASN A 109 -19.34 -6.69 -25.81
N LEU A 110 -19.48 -7.70 -24.96
CA LEU A 110 -19.24 -7.61 -23.53
C LEU A 110 -17.85 -7.06 -23.18
N ALA A 111 -16.83 -7.41 -23.97
CA ALA A 111 -15.45 -6.93 -23.75
C ALA A 111 -15.30 -5.41 -24.02
N HIS A 112 -16.10 -4.85 -24.93
CA HIS A 112 -16.13 -3.41 -25.19
C HIS A 112 -16.84 -2.68 -24.06
N ASP A 113 -18.02 -3.15 -23.68
CA ASP A 113 -18.84 -2.54 -22.63
C ASP A 113 -18.15 -2.63 -21.26
N GLU A 114 -17.43 -3.73 -20.99
CA GLU A 114 -16.62 -3.90 -19.78
C GLU A 114 -15.46 -2.89 -19.69
N ARG A 115 -14.78 -2.63 -20.82
CA ARG A 115 -13.74 -1.59 -20.87
C ARG A 115 -14.33 -0.20 -20.62
N GLY A 116 -15.45 0.12 -21.26
CA GLY A 116 -16.16 1.37 -21.05
C GLY A 116 -16.63 1.54 -19.60
N LEU A 117 -17.12 0.46 -18.98
CA LEU A 117 -17.55 0.45 -17.59
C LEU A 117 -16.35 0.66 -16.63
N LYS A 118 -15.22 -0.02 -16.89
CA LYS A 118 -13.98 0.14 -16.12
C LYS A 118 -13.44 1.57 -16.19
N ASN A 119 -13.48 2.20 -17.37
CA ASN A 119 -13.09 3.60 -17.52
C ASN A 119 -14.00 4.51 -16.69
N ARG A 120 -15.33 4.34 -16.79
CA ARG A 120 -16.30 5.12 -15.99
C ARG A 120 -16.11 4.92 -14.48
N ILE A 121 -15.83 3.70 -14.04
CA ILE A 121 -15.49 3.44 -12.61
C ILE A 121 -14.23 4.19 -12.21
N SER A 122 -13.18 4.15 -13.02
CA SER A 122 -11.93 4.87 -12.78
C SER A 122 -12.13 6.38 -12.72
N GLU A 123 -12.86 6.95 -13.69
CA GLU A 123 -13.18 8.39 -13.74
C GLU A 123 -14.03 8.83 -12.54
N THR A 124 -15.06 8.05 -12.21
CA THR A 124 -15.93 8.33 -11.05
C THR A 124 -15.18 8.23 -9.74
N THR A 125 -14.25 7.27 -9.62
CA THR A 125 -13.38 7.12 -8.46
C THR A 125 -12.43 8.32 -8.33
N ALA A 126 -11.83 8.75 -9.44
CA ALA A 126 -10.97 9.93 -9.46
C ALA A 126 -11.74 11.21 -9.09
N GLN A 127 -12.98 11.34 -9.58
CA GLN A 127 -13.86 12.45 -9.21
C GLN A 127 -14.21 12.43 -7.71
N LEU A 128 -14.54 11.26 -7.17
CA LEU A 128 -14.83 11.09 -5.75
C LEU A 128 -13.64 11.49 -4.87
N ASN A 129 -12.44 11.08 -5.25
CA ASN A 129 -11.22 11.44 -4.52
C ASN A 129 -10.98 12.96 -4.56
N ARG A 130 -11.11 13.60 -5.73
CA ARG A 130 -11.01 15.08 -5.83
C ARG A 130 -12.03 15.80 -4.96
N GLN A 131 -13.27 15.31 -4.90
CA GLN A 131 -14.32 15.88 -4.05
C GLN A 131 -14.00 15.70 -2.56
N ARG A 132 -13.49 14.53 -2.16
CA ARG A 132 -13.04 14.28 -0.79
C ARG A 132 -11.89 15.19 -0.38
N ASP A 133 -10.90 15.36 -1.25
CA ASP A 133 -9.77 16.25 -1.02
C ASP A 133 -10.23 17.72 -0.91
N ALA A 134 -11.16 18.13 -1.75
CA ALA A 134 -11.75 19.47 -1.66
C ALA A 134 -12.52 19.64 -0.35
N LEU A 135 -13.31 18.65 0.10
CA LEU A 135 -14.02 18.69 1.37
C LEU A 135 -13.05 18.74 2.55
N ALA A 136 -11.97 17.96 2.51
CA ALA A 136 -10.93 17.98 3.54
C ALA A 136 -10.28 19.37 3.66
N ARG A 137 -9.95 20.01 2.53
CA ARG A 137 -9.42 21.38 2.49
C ARG A 137 -10.40 22.40 3.10
N VAL A 138 -11.67 22.33 2.70
CA VAL A 138 -12.72 23.22 3.23
C VAL A 138 -12.93 22.98 4.73
N SER A 139 -12.95 21.71 5.17
CA SER A 139 -13.09 21.37 6.59
C SER A 139 -11.89 21.83 7.42
N ALA A 140 -10.67 21.68 6.89
CA ALA A 140 -9.45 22.17 7.52
C ALA A 140 -9.45 23.72 7.63
N GLN A 141 -9.90 24.43 6.59
CA GLN A 141 -10.05 25.88 6.64
C GLN A 141 -11.11 26.29 7.67
N GLN A 142 -12.23 25.57 7.73
CA GLN A 142 -13.30 25.84 8.69
C GLN A 142 -12.88 25.55 10.13
N ALA A 143 -12.10 24.48 10.34
CA ALA A 143 -11.50 24.19 11.64
C ALA A 143 -10.51 25.27 12.07
N LYS A 144 -9.66 25.76 11.15
CA LYS A 144 -8.77 26.90 11.41
C LYS A 144 -9.54 28.16 11.76
N LEU A 145 -10.60 28.48 11.02
CA LEU A 145 -11.48 29.63 11.30
C LEU A 145 -12.18 29.51 12.66
N ASN A 146 -12.67 28.31 12.99
CA ASN A 146 -13.32 28.05 14.28
C ASN A 146 -12.31 28.12 15.44
N ALA A 147 -11.10 27.60 15.24
CA ALA A 147 -10.02 27.72 16.22
C ALA A 147 -9.63 29.18 16.46
N VAL A 148 -9.52 29.98 15.39
CA VAL A 148 -9.27 31.43 15.49
C VAL A 148 -10.42 32.14 16.21
N LYS A 149 -11.67 31.77 15.91
CA LYS A 149 -12.84 32.32 16.55
C LYS A 149 -12.95 31.96 18.05
N GLN A 150 -12.64 30.71 18.40
CA GLN A 150 -12.59 30.27 19.80
C GLN A 150 -11.42 30.96 20.55
N ARG A 151 -10.23 31.07 19.93
CA ARG A 151 -9.10 31.81 20.50
C ARG A 151 -9.43 33.29 20.67
N TYR A 152 -10.16 33.90 19.74
CA TYR A 152 -10.64 35.28 19.85
C TYR A 152 -11.64 35.46 21.01
N GLN A 153 -12.56 34.51 21.17
CA GLN A 153 -13.54 34.54 22.29
C GLN A 153 -12.86 34.29 23.64
N ALA A 154 -11.97 33.31 23.74
CA ALA A 154 -11.19 33.08 24.96
C ALA A 154 -10.28 34.26 25.31
N GLY A 155 -9.65 34.89 24.32
CA GLY A 155 -8.86 36.10 24.51
C GLY A 155 -9.71 37.29 24.96
N LYS A 156 -10.96 37.38 24.50
CA LYS A 156 -11.91 38.42 24.92
C LYS A 156 -12.41 38.20 26.35
N GLU A 157 -12.64 36.95 26.75
CA GLU A 157 -13.02 36.60 28.14
C GLU A 157 -11.85 36.81 29.11
N LEU A 158 -10.63 36.44 28.70
CA LEU A 158 -9.42 36.71 29.50
C LEU A 158 -9.16 38.21 29.65
N ALA A 159 -9.30 39.00 28.58
CA ALA A 159 -9.17 40.44 28.62
C ALA A 159 -10.28 41.11 29.49
N GLY A 160 -11.51 40.57 29.47
CA GLY A 160 -12.61 41.00 30.31
C GLY A 160 -12.38 40.73 31.79
N ASN A 161 -11.84 39.56 32.12
CA ASN A 161 -11.50 39.19 33.49
C ASN A 161 -10.24 39.91 34.02
N MET A 162 -9.27 40.19 33.18
CA MET A 162 -8.06 40.99 33.55
C MET A 162 -8.37 42.46 33.72
N ALA A 163 -9.36 43.03 33.02
CA ALA A 163 -9.81 44.39 33.22
C ALA A 163 -10.48 44.61 34.59
N SER A 164 -11.01 43.55 35.19
CA SER A 164 -11.66 43.60 36.54
C SER A 164 -10.66 43.41 37.69
N VAL A 165 -9.43 42.91 37.43
CA VAL A 165 -8.41 42.62 38.47
C VAL A 165 -7.24 43.64 38.44
N GLY A 166 -7.11 44.46 37.39
CA GLY A 166 -5.92 45.24 37.08
C GLY A 166 -5.95 46.72 37.49
N ALA A 167 -6.37 47.07 38.71
CA ALA A 167 -6.20 48.45 39.21
C ALA A 167 -4.96 48.65 40.10
N ALA A 168 -3.99 47.71 40.11
CA ALA A 168 -2.72 47.92 40.81
C ALA A 168 -1.55 47.25 40.07
N GLY A 169 -0.92 47.99 39.19
CA GLY A 169 0.51 47.92 38.90
C GLY A 169 1.05 46.68 38.17
N VAL A 170 0.86 46.57 36.86
CA VAL A 170 1.91 46.26 35.91
C VAL A 170 1.47 46.76 34.53
N GLY A 171 2.05 47.86 34.12
CA GLY A 171 1.84 48.47 32.81
C GLY A 171 2.54 47.69 31.71
N ILE A 172 1.94 46.61 31.25
CA ILE A 172 2.27 46.00 29.98
C ILE A 172 0.98 45.95 29.16
N ALA A 173 0.96 46.82 28.18
CA ALA A 173 -0.17 47.18 27.34
C ALA A 173 -0.89 45.96 26.75
N ALA A 174 -2.22 46.00 26.76
CA ALA A 174 -3.16 44.98 26.23
C ALA A 174 -2.92 44.64 24.72
N ALA A 175 -2.18 45.41 23.98
CA ALA A 175 -1.73 45.10 22.61
C ALA A 175 -0.52 44.15 22.57
N GLY A 176 0.25 44.02 23.66
CA GLY A 176 1.38 43.09 23.78
C GLY A 176 0.98 41.67 24.13
N THR A 177 -0.15 41.47 24.82
CA THR A 177 -0.54 40.15 25.33
C THR A 177 -0.99 39.19 24.24
N MET A 178 -1.71 39.64 23.20
CA MET A 178 -2.09 38.75 22.06
C MET A 178 -0.90 38.39 21.17
N ALA A 179 0.01 39.32 20.94
CA ALA A 179 1.24 39.05 20.20
C ALA A 179 2.18 38.15 21.02
N GLY A 180 2.29 38.38 22.34
CA GLY A 180 3.07 37.53 23.25
C GLY A 180 2.56 36.13 23.36
N VAL A 181 1.24 35.94 23.48
CA VAL A 181 0.63 34.58 23.51
C VAL A 181 0.86 33.81 22.18
N LYS A 182 0.72 34.51 21.05
CA LYS A 182 1.01 33.88 19.73
C LYS A 182 2.48 33.49 19.58
N LEU A 183 3.39 34.29 20.13
CA LEU A 183 4.81 34.01 20.07
C LEU A 183 5.22 32.85 20.99
N LEU A 184 4.54 32.66 22.10
CA LEU A 184 4.82 31.56 23.06
C LEU A 184 4.08 30.24 22.74
N MET A 185 3.09 30.26 21.87
CA MET A 185 2.30 29.08 21.52
C MET A 185 3.13 27.91 20.97
N PRO A 186 4.10 28.11 20.07
CA PRO A 186 4.94 27.00 19.58
C PRO A 186 5.71 26.32 20.72
N GLY A 187 6.23 27.09 21.68
CA GLY A 187 6.90 26.54 22.85
C GLY A 187 5.97 25.74 23.75
N TYR A 188 4.74 26.21 23.95
CA TYR A 188 3.72 25.48 24.68
C TYR A 188 3.33 24.16 24.00
N GLU A 189 3.09 24.17 22.68
CA GLU A 189 2.76 22.99 21.89
C GLU A 189 3.91 21.95 21.92
N PHE A 190 5.14 22.44 21.77
CA PHE A 190 6.34 21.60 21.90
C PHE A 190 6.50 21.00 23.30
N ALA A 191 6.27 21.75 24.36
CA ALA A 191 6.32 21.26 25.74
C ALA A 191 5.24 20.19 26.00
N GLN A 192 4.03 20.38 25.45
CA GLN A 192 2.95 19.42 25.57
C GLN A 192 3.31 18.10 24.85
N LYS A 193 3.83 18.14 23.62
CA LYS A 193 4.28 16.95 22.90
C LYS A 193 5.43 16.23 23.62
N ASN A 194 6.36 16.95 24.22
CA ASN A 194 7.41 16.34 25.03
C ASN A 194 6.84 15.63 26.28
N SER A 195 5.77 16.17 26.89
CA SER A 195 5.11 15.51 28.00
C SER A 195 4.36 14.24 27.54
N GLU A 196 3.75 14.27 26.35
CA GLU A 196 3.15 13.09 25.73
C GLU A 196 4.20 12.01 25.41
N LEU A 197 5.33 12.40 24.80
CA LEU A 197 6.45 11.51 24.52
C LEU A 197 6.97 10.85 25.78
N GLN A 198 7.17 11.65 26.82
CA GLN A 198 7.58 11.16 28.16
C GLN A 198 6.60 10.11 28.69
N ALA A 199 5.31 10.37 28.60
CA ALA A 199 4.27 9.44 29.06
C ALA A 199 4.28 8.12 28.26
N VAL A 200 4.48 8.19 26.95
CA VAL A 200 4.57 7.00 26.09
C VAL A 200 5.82 6.17 26.41
N LEU A 201 6.96 6.81 26.64
CA LEU A 201 8.21 6.14 26.99
C LEU A 201 8.26 5.65 28.43
N GLY A 202 7.45 6.22 29.33
CA GLY A 202 7.46 5.87 30.75
C GLY A 202 8.74 6.26 31.50
N VAL A 203 9.46 7.26 31.01
CA VAL A 203 10.75 7.71 31.57
C VAL A 203 10.58 8.99 32.39
N ALA A 204 11.57 9.33 33.24
CA ALA A 204 11.55 10.56 34.02
C ALA A 204 11.74 11.80 33.12
N LYS A 205 11.12 12.93 33.51
CA LYS A 205 11.19 14.19 32.76
C LYS A 205 12.63 14.64 32.50
N ASP A 206 13.50 14.44 33.50
CA ASP A 206 14.90 14.88 33.50
C ASP A 206 15.87 13.75 33.11
N SER A 207 15.35 12.66 32.49
CA SER A 207 16.20 11.59 32.01
C SER A 207 17.09 12.06 30.85
N THR A 208 18.23 11.39 30.68
CA THR A 208 19.17 11.66 29.59
C THR A 208 18.55 11.42 28.23
N GLU A 209 17.65 10.42 28.14
CA GLU A 209 16.90 10.08 26.94
C GLU A 209 15.99 11.23 26.53
N MET A 210 15.17 11.75 27.45
CA MET A 210 14.27 12.87 27.17
C MET A 210 15.03 14.14 26.80
N ALA A 211 16.15 14.42 27.48
CA ALA A 211 17.01 15.54 27.16
C ALA A 211 17.57 15.46 25.72
N ALA A 212 18.03 14.26 25.33
CA ALA A 212 18.56 14.00 23.99
C ALA A 212 17.47 14.13 22.91
N LEU A 213 16.27 13.59 23.14
CA LEU A 213 15.15 13.68 22.20
C LEU A 213 14.66 15.10 22.01
N ARG A 214 14.52 15.88 23.09
CA ARG A 214 14.18 17.31 23.02
C ARG A 214 15.21 18.11 22.23
N LYS A 215 16.51 17.87 22.52
CA LYS A 215 17.60 18.52 21.80
C LYS A 215 17.55 18.19 20.31
N GLN A 216 17.33 16.93 19.96
CA GLN A 216 17.22 16.51 18.56
C GLN A 216 16.03 17.19 17.87
N ALA A 217 14.84 17.20 18.51
CA ALA A 217 13.66 17.82 17.92
C ALA A 217 13.88 19.31 17.61
N ARG A 218 14.57 20.03 18.50
CA ARG A 218 14.95 21.43 18.27
C ARG A 218 15.94 21.58 17.11
N GLN A 219 17.00 20.78 17.12
CA GLN A 219 17.99 20.81 16.03
C GLN A 219 17.37 20.52 14.66
N LEU A 220 16.38 19.62 14.61
CA LEU A 220 15.66 19.36 13.38
C LEU A 220 14.78 20.54 12.98
N GLY A 221 14.12 21.20 13.95
CA GLY A 221 13.36 22.41 13.71
C GLY A 221 14.22 23.57 13.22
N ASP A 222 15.43 23.72 13.75
CA ASP A 222 16.35 24.80 13.37
C ASP A 222 16.99 24.60 11.99
N ASN A 223 17.16 23.32 11.56
CA ASN A 223 17.96 22.98 10.38
C ASN A 223 17.14 22.43 9.20
N THR A 224 15.82 22.31 9.34
CA THR A 224 14.94 21.79 8.30
C THR A 224 13.70 22.66 8.13
N ALA A 225 12.93 22.43 7.09
CA ALA A 225 11.62 23.07 6.90
C ALA A 225 10.50 22.48 7.80
N ALA A 226 10.82 21.52 8.66
CA ALA A 226 9.93 21.03 9.70
C ALA A 226 10.17 21.82 11.00
N SER A 227 9.14 22.01 11.82
CA SER A 227 9.27 22.67 13.12
C SER A 227 9.77 21.69 14.20
N ALA A 228 10.24 22.21 15.33
CA ALA A 228 10.56 21.39 16.50
C ALA A 228 9.34 20.61 17.00
N ASP A 229 8.15 21.19 16.84
CA ASP A 229 6.87 20.56 17.14
C ASP A 229 6.57 19.38 16.20
N ASP A 230 6.84 19.51 14.90
CA ASP A 230 6.75 18.42 13.93
C ASP A 230 7.70 17.28 14.28
N ALA A 231 8.93 17.60 14.65
CA ALA A 231 9.93 16.62 15.08
C ALA A 231 9.50 15.87 16.35
N ALA A 232 8.98 16.58 17.35
CA ALA A 232 8.41 15.95 18.55
C ALA A 232 7.20 15.08 18.23
N GLY A 233 6.36 15.50 17.26
CA GLY A 233 5.26 14.68 16.75
C GLY A 233 5.73 13.37 16.12
N ALA A 234 6.79 13.42 15.30
CA ALA A 234 7.40 12.23 14.72
C ALA A 234 7.97 11.30 15.81
N GLN A 235 8.63 11.85 16.82
CA GLN A 235 9.14 11.07 17.95
C GLN A 235 8.03 10.32 18.69
N ILE A 236 6.88 10.95 18.92
CA ILE A 236 5.72 10.32 19.55
C ILE A 236 5.20 9.14 18.70
N ILE A 237 5.10 9.33 17.40
CA ILE A 237 4.63 8.29 16.48
C ILE A 237 5.55 7.06 16.52
N ILE A 238 6.87 7.29 16.48
CA ILE A 238 7.87 6.23 16.56
C ILE A 238 7.83 5.52 17.91
N ALA A 239 7.68 6.27 19.01
CA ALA A 239 7.53 5.73 20.35
C ALA A 239 6.28 4.84 20.46
N LYS A 240 5.12 5.30 19.95
CA LYS A 240 3.87 4.52 19.91
C LYS A 240 3.98 3.26 19.05
N ALA A 241 4.86 3.26 18.05
CA ALA A 241 5.19 2.07 17.28
C ALA A 241 6.15 1.10 18.00
N GLY A 242 6.51 1.38 19.26
CA GLY A 242 7.37 0.54 20.09
C GLY A 242 8.86 0.86 19.99
N GLY A 243 9.23 2.01 19.39
CA GLY A 243 10.63 2.47 19.35
C GLY A 243 11.13 2.92 20.71
N ASP A 244 12.31 2.44 21.11
CA ASP A 244 13.08 2.98 22.23
C ASP A 244 13.73 4.33 21.87
N ALA A 245 14.38 4.97 22.83
CA ALA A 245 15.01 6.27 22.61
C ALA A 245 16.04 6.25 21.47
N ALA A 246 16.79 5.18 21.29
CA ALA A 246 17.78 5.04 20.22
C ALA A 246 17.11 4.89 18.86
N ALA A 247 16.05 4.07 18.78
CA ALA A 247 15.26 3.94 17.55
C ALA A 247 14.56 5.26 17.16
N ILE A 248 14.03 5.99 18.16
CA ILE A 248 13.42 7.30 17.94
C ILE A 248 14.45 8.30 17.39
N GLN A 249 15.63 8.37 17.99
CA GLN A 249 16.71 9.25 17.53
C GLN A 249 17.12 8.94 16.09
N ALA A 250 17.27 7.67 15.75
CA ALA A 250 17.66 7.25 14.40
C ALA A 250 16.56 7.52 13.37
N ALA A 251 15.31 7.23 13.69
CA ALA A 251 14.21 7.26 12.73
C ALA A 251 13.56 8.64 12.54
N THR A 252 13.63 9.53 13.54
CA THR A 252 12.97 10.84 13.48
C THR A 252 13.42 11.69 12.28
N PRO A 253 14.72 11.93 12.03
CA PRO A 253 15.14 12.76 10.89
C PRO A 253 14.75 12.12 9.56
N VAL A 254 14.84 10.81 9.45
CA VAL A 254 14.48 10.08 8.22
C VAL A 254 12.98 10.16 7.96
N THR A 255 12.16 9.97 8.99
CA THR A 255 10.70 10.08 8.90
C THR A 255 10.26 11.46 8.46
N LEU A 256 10.87 12.52 9.04
CA LEU A 256 10.62 13.90 8.64
C LEU A 256 10.97 14.15 7.17
N ASN A 257 12.17 13.75 6.76
CA ASN A 257 12.62 13.93 5.39
C ASN A 257 11.74 13.14 4.40
N MET A 258 11.36 11.90 4.73
CA MET A 258 10.43 11.13 3.92
C MET A 258 9.05 11.80 3.83
N ALA A 259 8.52 12.34 4.93
CA ALA A 259 7.23 13.02 4.93
C ALA A 259 7.25 14.29 4.06
N LEU A 260 8.35 15.05 4.11
CA LEU A 260 8.58 16.23 3.26
C LEU A 260 8.74 15.86 1.78
N ALA A 261 9.50 14.80 1.48
CA ALA A 261 9.73 14.33 0.11
C ALA A 261 8.49 13.68 -0.53
N ASN A 262 7.72 12.91 0.24
CA ASN A 262 6.61 12.12 -0.28
C ASN A 262 5.25 12.82 -0.16
N GLN A 263 5.18 13.96 0.54
CA GLN A 263 3.93 14.69 0.84
C GLN A 263 2.86 13.80 1.52
N ARG A 264 3.31 12.88 2.37
CA ARG A 264 2.50 11.97 3.17
C ARG A 264 2.66 12.29 4.65
N SER A 265 1.72 11.81 5.48
CA SER A 265 1.79 12.02 6.93
C SER A 265 3.06 11.41 7.52
N MET A 266 3.51 11.93 8.64
CA MET A 266 4.63 11.37 9.37
C MET A 266 4.34 9.95 9.85
N GLU A 267 3.07 9.68 10.21
CA GLU A 267 2.63 8.36 10.66
C GLU A 267 2.78 7.31 9.56
N GLU A 268 2.30 7.59 8.33
CA GLU A 268 2.45 6.69 7.20
C GLU A 268 3.94 6.43 6.89
N ASN A 269 4.78 7.48 6.90
CA ASN A 269 6.21 7.35 6.63
C ASN A 269 6.94 6.58 7.75
N ALA A 270 6.60 6.83 9.02
CA ALA A 270 7.16 6.07 10.14
C ALA A 270 6.78 4.59 10.07
N GLN A 271 5.53 4.27 9.76
CA GLN A 271 5.06 2.89 9.62
C GLN A 271 5.79 2.16 8.48
N LEU A 272 5.93 2.79 7.32
CA LEU A 272 6.66 2.21 6.19
C LEU A 272 8.14 2.00 6.54
N LEU A 273 8.79 3.01 7.11
CA LEU A 273 10.21 2.97 7.48
C LEU A 273 10.49 1.89 8.51
N LEU A 274 9.77 1.92 9.64
CA LEU A 274 9.98 0.99 10.74
C LEU A 274 9.52 -0.44 10.39
N GLY A 275 8.41 -0.57 9.67
CA GLY A 275 7.93 -1.87 9.18
C GLY A 275 8.93 -2.52 8.23
N THR A 276 9.53 -1.74 7.32
CA THR A 276 10.57 -2.22 6.42
C THR A 276 11.83 -2.61 7.19
N LYS A 277 12.31 -1.74 8.09
CA LYS A 277 13.44 -2.03 8.98
C LYS A 277 13.24 -3.36 9.73
N ALA A 278 12.08 -3.52 10.36
CA ALA A 278 11.76 -4.72 11.14
C ALA A 278 11.68 -5.98 10.27
N SER A 279 11.03 -5.91 9.10
CA SER A 279 10.89 -7.04 8.17
C SER A 279 12.24 -7.56 7.69
N PHE A 280 13.20 -6.68 7.46
CA PHE A 280 14.56 -7.02 7.05
C PHE A 280 15.53 -7.21 8.22
N GLN A 281 15.07 -7.05 9.48
CA GLN A 281 15.88 -7.17 10.71
C GLN A 281 17.13 -6.28 10.66
N LEU A 282 16.95 -5.02 10.24
CA LEU A 282 18.01 -4.05 10.13
C LEU A 282 18.23 -3.30 11.46
N SER A 283 19.43 -2.79 11.66
CA SER A 283 19.81 -2.02 12.85
C SER A 283 19.28 -0.58 12.81
N ASN A 284 19.46 0.17 13.88
CA ASN A 284 19.16 1.60 13.89
C ASN A 284 20.10 2.40 12.97
N ASP A 285 21.32 1.94 12.78
CA ASP A 285 22.30 2.60 11.89
C ASP A 285 21.89 2.49 10.41
N ASP A 286 21.11 1.47 10.05
CA ASP A 286 20.64 1.26 8.68
C ASP A 286 19.40 2.11 8.34
N VAL A 287 18.77 2.77 9.31
CA VAL A 287 17.45 3.45 9.11
C VAL A 287 17.53 4.53 8.03
N SER A 288 18.61 5.29 7.97
CA SER A 288 18.81 6.31 6.93
C SER A 288 18.82 5.67 5.55
N HIS A 289 19.60 4.60 5.39
CA HIS A 289 19.68 3.84 4.13
C HIS A 289 18.30 3.25 3.74
N VAL A 290 17.54 2.73 4.70
CA VAL A 290 16.16 2.25 4.45
C VAL A 290 15.30 3.36 3.85
N GLY A 291 15.30 4.55 4.45
CA GLY A 291 14.55 5.71 3.94
C GLY A 291 14.97 6.11 2.53
N ASP A 292 16.26 6.11 2.27
CA ASP A 292 16.85 6.46 0.97
C ASP A 292 16.49 5.42 -0.11
N VAL A 293 16.55 4.13 0.20
CA VAL A 293 16.12 3.05 -0.71
C VAL A 293 14.64 3.17 -1.05
N LEU A 294 13.79 3.44 -0.06
CA LEU A 294 12.35 3.61 -0.27
C LEU A 294 12.07 4.83 -1.17
N SER A 295 12.66 5.97 -0.85
CA SER A 295 12.50 7.21 -1.62
C SER A 295 13.08 7.08 -3.04
N ALA A 296 14.23 6.45 -3.18
CA ALA A 296 14.84 6.18 -4.48
C ALA A 296 14.00 5.22 -5.33
N THR A 297 13.37 4.20 -4.72
CA THR A 297 12.51 3.25 -5.43
C THR A 297 11.31 3.97 -6.04
N MET A 298 10.63 4.82 -5.25
CA MET A 298 9.52 5.64 -5.73
C MET A 298 9.93 6.63 -6.83
N ASN A 299 11.15 7.16 -6.76
CA ASN A 299 11.67 8.10 -7.76
C ASN A 299 12.13 7.41 -9.07
N LYS A 300 12.59 6.15 -9.01
CA LYS A 300 13.20 5.41 -10.13
C LYS A 300 12.29 4.38 -10.78
N SER A 301 11.06 4.23 -10.28
CA SER A 301 10.07 3.30 -10.82
C SER A 301 8.66 3.90 -10.78
N ALA A 302 7.70 3.16 -11.32
CA ALA A 302 6.28 3.51 -11.23
C ALA A 302 5.64 3.16 -9.87
N ALA A 303 6.44 2.79 -8.86
CA ALA A 303 5.94 2.51 -7.52
C ALA A 303 5.56 3.82 -6.83
N ASP A 304 4.33 3.93 -6.40
CA ASP A 304 3.88 4.98 -5.48
C ASP A 304 4.08 4.54 -4.02
N PHE A 305 3.88 5.47 -3.10
CA PHE A 305 4.07 5.22 -1.67
C PHE A 305 3.24 4.03 -1.16
N GLN A 306 1.93 4.02 -1.46
CA GLN A 306 1.03 2.98 -1.00
C GLN A 306 1.37 1.63 -1.63
N GLY A 307 1.62 1.61 -2.94
CA GLY A 307 1.98 0.40 -3.64
C GLY A 307 3.28 -0.23 -3.15
N LEU A 308 4.29 0.60 -2.84
CA LEU A 308 5.55 0.14 -2.27
C LEU A 308 5.36 -0.42 -0.85
N SER A 309 4.60 0.29 -0.01
CA SER A 309 4.28 -0.13 1.35
C SER A 309 3.56 -1.47 1.37
N ASP A 310 2.50 -1.59 0.57
CA ASP A 310 1.73 -2.84 0.47
C ASP A 310 2.59 -4.00 -0.04
N ALA A 311 3.43 -3.76 -1.05
CA ALA A 311 4.28 -4.80 -1.61
C ALA A 311 5.33 -5.30 -0.61
N LEU A 312 6.02 -4.39 0.09
CA LEU A 312 7.05 -4.74 1.06
C LEU A 312 6.49 -5.42 2.30
N THR A 313 5.25 -5.14 2.68
CA THR A 313 4.57 -5.84 3.77
C THR A 313 4.50 -7.36 3.53
N TYR A 314 4.23 -7.78 2.30
CA TYR A 314 4.16 -9.21 1.94
C TYR A 314 5.53 -9.79 1.58
N LEU A 315 6.39 -9.01 0.93
CA LEU A 315 7.68 -9.50 0.42
C LEU A 315 8.78 -9.49 1.50
N GLY A 316 8.82 -8.47 2.36
CA GLY A 316 9.93 -8.22 3.27
C GLY A 316 10.34 -9.42 4.14
N PRO A 317 9.42 -10.03 4.90
CA PRO A 317 9.76 -11.18 5.76
C PRO A 317 10.29 -12.37 4.96
N VAL A 318 9.73 -12.64 3.78
CA VAL A 318 10.12 -13.74 2.89
C VAL A 318 11.47 -13.45 2.25
N ALA A 319 11.68 -12.22 1.78
CA ALA A 319 12.95 -11.78 1.19
C ALA A 319 14.10 -11.96 2.18
N LYS A 320 13.95 -11.50 3.42
CA LYS A 320 14.97 -11.65 4.47
C LYS A 320 15.33 -13.11 4.70
N THR A 321 14.33 -13.97 4.84
CA THR A 321 14.54 -15.40 5.10
C THR A 321 15.26 -16.09 3.93
N ALA A 322 15.02 -15.64 2.70
CA ALA A 322 15.66 -16.16 1.49
C ALA A 322 17.03 -15.53 1.19
N GLY A 323 17.52 -14.61 2.01
CA GLY A 323 18.77 -13.89 1.78
C GLY A 323 18.70 -12.83 0.66
N VAL A 324 17.50 -12.37 0.33
CA VAL A 324 17.27 -11.26 -0.61
C VAL A 324 17.39 -9.95 0.16
N SER A 325 18.25 -9.05 -0.30
CA SER A 325 18.45 -7.75 0.38
C SER A 325 17.26 -6.80 0.19
N LEU A 326 17.20 -5.73 1.01
CA LEU A 326 16.19 -4.68 0.89
C LEU A 326 16.18 -4.08 -0.52
N GLU A 327 17.35 -3.76 -1.07
CA GLU A 327 17.47 -3.12 -2.37
C GLU A 327 17.04 -4.06 -3.52
N GLN A 328 17.30 -5.36 -3.37
CA GLN A 328 16.80 -6.36 -4.32
C GLN A 328 15.28 -6.49 -4.26
N ALA A 329 14.71 -6.54 -3.05
CA ALA A 329 13.27 -6.60 -2.85
C ALA A 329 12.57 -5.33 -3.38
N ALA A 330 13.15 -4.15 -3.10
CA ALA A 330 12.68 -2.87 -3.61
C ALA A 330 12.79 -2.79 -5.15
N ALA A 331 13.89 -3.30 -5.74
CA ALA A 331 14.04 -3.37 -7.19
C ALA A 331 13.01 -4.30 -7.84
N MET A 332 12.72 -5.46 -7.25
CA MET A 332 11.66 -6.36 -7.72
C MET A 332 10.31 -5.67 -7.70
N THR A 333 9.98 -5.00 -6.59
CA THR A 333 8.75 -4.24 -6.43
C THR A 333 8.65 -3.12 -7.47
N GLY A 334 9.70 -2.33 -7.66
CA GLY A 334 9.75 -1.26 -8.64
C GLY A 334 9.53 -1.76 -10.07
N VAL A 335 10.21 -2.83 -10.46
CA VAL A 335 10.05 -3.44 -11.80
C VAL A 335 8.64 -3.97 -12.01
N LEU A 336 8.02 -4.56 -11.01
CA LEU A 336 6.63 -5.04 -11.12
C LEU A 336 5.65 -3.88 -11.28
N HIS A 337 5.84 -2.78 -10.55
CA HIS A 337 5.02 -1.57 -10.70
C HIS A 337 5.17 -0.94 -12.09
N ASP A 338 6.38 -0.91 -12.66
CA ASP A 338 6.61 -0.50 -14.05
C ASP A 338 5.80 -1.33 -15.06
N ASN A 339 5.54 -2.59 -14.72
CA ASN A 339 4.73 -3.51 -15.53
C ASN A 339 3.26 -3.60 -15.07
N ASN A 340 2.78 -2.60 -14.34
CA ASN A 340 1.41 -2.48 -13.85
C ASN A 340 0.94 -3.61 -12.92
N ILE A 341 1.87 -4.32 -12.29
CA ILE A 341 1.62 -5.24 -11.17
C ILE A 341 1.92 -4.45 -9.89
N ARG A 342 0.90 -4.03 -9.15
CA ARG A 342 1.02 -3.02 -8.10
C ARG A 342 0.59 -3.51 -6.73
N GLY A 343 1.08 -2.84 -5.69
CA GLY A 343 0.67 -3.01 -4.32
C GLY A 343 0.78 -4.46 -3.84
N SER A 344 -0.26 -4.95 -3.20
CA SER A 344 -0.31 -6.32 -2.67
C SER A 344 -0.10 -7.40 -3.73
N MET A 345 -0.49 -7.15 -4.99
CA MET A 345 -0.22 -8.11 -6.08
C MET A 345 1.28 -8.22 -6.39
N ALA A 346 2.01 -7.11 -6.36
CA ALA A 346 3.46 -7.13 -6.52
C ALA A 346 4.12 -7.86 -5.34
N GLY A 347 3.67 -7.57 -4.13
CA GLY A 347 4.19 -8.20 -2.92
C GLY A 347 3.94 -9.70 -2.85
N THR A 348 2.70 -10.13 -3.05
CA THR A 348 2.33 -11.56 -3.01
C THR A 348 2.97 -12.34 -4.16
N GLY A 349 2.98 -11.76 -5.37
CA GLY A 349 3.62 -12.39 -6.53
C GLY A 349 5.13 -12.55 -6.36
N SER A 350 5.83 -11.51 -5.88
CA SER A 350 7.26 -11.58 -5.57
C SER A 350 7.56 -12.57 -4.44
N SER A 351 6.78 -12.53 -3.37
CA SER A 351 6.89 -13.44 -2.23
C SER A 351 6.74 -14.90 -2.70
N ALA A 352 5.75 -15.19 -3.55
CA ALA A 352 5.55 -16.52 -4.10
C ALA A 352 6.73 -16.94 -5.00
N VAL A 353 7.27 -16.05 -5.83
CA VAL A 353 8.48 -16.35 -6.64
C VAL A 353 9.66 -16.72 -5.74
N VAL A 354 9.92 -15.94 -4.69
CA VAL A 354 11.01 -16.22 -3.75
C VAL A 354 10.79 -17.55 -3.04
N THR A 355 9.61 -17.76 -2.47
CA THR A 355 9.29 -18.99 -1.70
C THR A 355 9.39 -20.24 -2.56
N ARG A 356 8.89 -20.20 -3.81
CA ARG A 356 8.93 -21.32 -4.74
C ARG A 356 10.36 -21.68 -5.18
N LEU A 357 11.25 -20.71 -5.26
CA LEU A 357 12.66 -20.95 -5.57
C LEU A 357 13.47 -21.34 -4.33
N GLN A 358 13.11 -20.85 -3.15
CA GLN A 358 13.74 -21.22 -1.88
C GLN A 358 13.49 -22.69 -1.53
N ALA A 359 12.25 -23.15 -1.73
CA ALA A 359 11.84 -24.52 -1.40
C ALA A 359 10.98 -25.12 -2.53
N PRO A 360 11.55 -25.42 -3.70
CA PRO A 360 10.82 -26.06 -4.77
C PRO A 360 10.40 -27.46 -4.38
N THR A 361 9.15 -27.83 -4.68
CA THR A 361 8.56 -29.11 -4.31
C THR A 361 8.09 -29.89 -5.54
N GLY A 362 8.14 -31.22 -5.48
CA GLY A 362 7.56 -32.12 -6.46
C GLY A 362 7.89 -31.71 -7.91
N LYS A 363 6.87 -31.47 -8.71
CA LYS A 363 7.01 -31.13 -10.14
C LYS A 363 7.84 -29.87 -10.42
N ALA A 364 7.85 -28.90 -9.49
CA ALA A 364 8.69 -27.70 -9.63
C ALA A 364 10.17 -28.06 -9.56
N TRP A 365 10.55 -28.99 -8.68
CA TRP A 365 11.91 -29.51 -8.59
C TRP A 365 12.34 -30.22 -9.86
N ASP A 366 11.47 -31.10 -10.39
CA ASP A 366 11.74 -31.82 -11.63
C ASP A 366 11.91 -30.86 -12.82
N ALA A 367 11.03 -29.88 -12.94
CA ALA A 367 11.08 -28.86 -13.97
C ALA A 367 12.39 -28.04 -13.92
N LEU A 368 12.82 -27.62 -12.72
CA LEU A 368 14.10 -26.92 -12.55
C LEU A 368 15.30 -27.80 -12.89
N LYS A 369 15.24 -29.08 -12.56
CA LYS A 369 16.28 -30.07 -12.91
C LYS A 369 16.36 -30.29 -14.43
N GLU A 370 15.22 -30.40 -15.12
CA GLU A 370 15.17 -30.47 -16.59
C GLU A 370 15.78 -29.24 -17.25
N LEU A 371 15.53 -28.05 -16.68
CA LEU A 371 16.13 -26.80 -17.14
C LEU A 371 17.63 -26.69 -16.78
N GLY A 372 18.18 -27.60 -15.98
CA GLY A 372 19.55 -27.55 -15.48
C GLY A 372 19.82 -26.46 -14.45
N VAL A 373 18.76 -25.93 -13.80
CA VAL A 373 18.85 -24.84 -12.84
C VAL A 373 18.87 -25.37 -11.42
N LYS A 374 19.85 -24.92 -10.63
CA LYS A 374 19.95 -25.22 -9.19
C LYS A 374 19.54 -24.01 -8.38
N THR A 375 18.65 -24.20 -7.42
CA THR A 375 18.19 -23.12 -6.53
C THR A 375 19.01 -23.01 -5.26
N SER A 376 19.70 -24.08 -4.83
CA SER A 376 20.54 -24.10 -3.63
C SER A 376 22.02 -24.35 -3.94
N ASP A 377 22.86 -23.86 -3.05
CA ASP A 377 24.29 -24.12 -3.04
C ASP A 377 24.62 -25.49 -2.35
N LYS A 378 25.91 -25.84 -2.27
CA LYS A 378 26.36 -27.08 -1.62
C LYS A 378 26.11 -27.12 -0.13
N LYS A 379 25.84 -25.99 0.52
CA LYS A 379 25.55 -25.84 1.95
C LYS A 379 24.05 -25.81 2.26
N GLY A 380 23.19 -25.92 1.22
CA GLY A 380 21.75 -25.86 1.35
C GLY A 380 21.16 -24.44 1.41
N ASN A 381 21.98 -23.39 1.24
CA ASN A 381 21.46 -22.02 1.16
C ASN A 381 20.91 -21.74 -0.22
N MET A 382 19.88 -20.87 -0.28
CA MET A 382 19.40 -20.37 -1.57
C MET A 382 20.51 -19.61 -2.29
N ARG A 383 20.69 -19.91 -3.57
CA ARG A 383 21.61 -19.15 -4.44
C ARG A 383 21.05 -17.75 -4.69
N PRO A 384 21.89 -16.80 -5.12
CA PRO A 384 21.41 -15.45 -5.41
C PRO A 384 20.19 -15.47 -6.35
N LEU A 385 19.08 -14.87 -5.90
CA LEU A 385 17.78 -14.95 -6.57
C LEU A 385 17.85 -14.55 -8.04
N PHE A 386 18.49 -13.42 -8.34
CA PHE A 386 18.57 -12.92 -9.72
C PHE A 386 19.42 -13.81 -10.62
N THR A 387 20.40 -14.52 -10.08
CA THR A 387 21.17 -15.53 -10.81
C THR A 387 20.27 -16.71 -11.20
N ILE A 388 19.44 -17.19 -10.27
CA ILE A 388 18.50 -18.29 -10.56
C ILE A 388 17.50 -17.86 -11.65
N LEU A 389 16.93 -16.65 -11.53
CA LEU A 389 16.00 -16.12 -12.54
C LEU A 389 16.65 -16.00 -13.93
N LYS A 390 17.90 -15.51 -14.00
CA LYS A 390 18.66 -15.44 -15.24
C LYS A 390 18.91 -16.82 -15.86
N GLU A 391 19.27 -17.80 -15.04
CA GLU A 391 19.53 -19.17 -15.49
C GLU A 391 18.26 -19.84 -16.04
N ILE A 392 17.09 -19.60 -15.40
CA ILE A 392 15.81 -20.11 -15.92
C ILE A 392 15.53 -19.51 -17.30
N GLN A 393 15.64 -18.19 -17.45
CA GLN A 393 15.41 -17.53 -18.74
C GLN A 393 16.43 -18.00 -19.80
N ALA A 394 17.70 -18.07 -19.44
CA ALA A 394 18.75 -18.55 -20.35
C ALA A 394 18.51 -20.00 -20.79
N SER A 395 17.98 -20.84 -19.90
CA SER A 395 17.59 -22.21 -20.24
C SER A 395 16.44 -22.24 -21.23
N PHE A 396 15.43 -21.40 -21.07
CA PHE A 396 14.34 -21.26 -22.04
C PHE A 396 14.85 -20.90 -23.44
N ASP A 397 15.80 -19.96 -23.52
CA ASP A 397 16.33 -19.47 -24.76
C ASP A 397 17.27 -20.52 -25.40
N LYS A 398 18.11 -21.21 -24.61
CA LYS A 398 18.98 -22.30 -25.04
C LYS A 398 18.17 -23.46 -25.65
N HIS A 399 17.08 -23.86 -25.03
CA HIS A 399 16.21 -24.93 -25.51
C HIS A 399 15.21 -24.46 -26.58
N LYS A 400 15.22 -23.17 -26.95
CA LYS A 400 14.31 -22.56 -27.94
C LYS A 400 12.85 -22.84 -27.66
N LEU A 401 12.46 -22.79 -26.39
CA LEU A 401 11.11 -23.12 -25.97
C LEU A 401 10.09 -22.13 -26.54
N GLY A 402 9.00 -22.65 -27.06
CA GLY A 402 7.86 -21.86 -27.52
C GLY A 402 7.09 -21.25 -26.35
N THR A 403 6.21 -20.30 -26.63
CA THR A 403 5.43 -19.57 -25.60
C THR A 403 4.59 -20.49 -24.73
N SER A 404 3.99 -21.56 -25.29
CA SER A 404 3.21 -22.54 -24.55
C SER A 404 4.07 -23.33 -23.58
N GLN A 405 5.23 -23.82 -24.03
CA GLN A 405 6.17 -24.57 -23.20
C GLN A 405 6.74 -23.70 -22.07
N LYS A 406 7.15 -22.47 -22.38
CA LYS A 406 7.57 -21.49 -21.34
C LYS A 406 6.47 -21.27 -20.30
N GLY A 407 5.23 -21.11 -20.74
CA GLY A 407 4.07 -20.96 -19.86
C GLY A 407 3.83 -22.16 -18.95
N GLU A 408 4.04 -23.38 -19.47
CA GLU A 408 3.92 -24.62 -18.71
C GLU A 408 5.00 -24.75 -17.63
N TYR A 409 6.27 -24.48 -17.97
CA TYR A 409 7.35 -24.43 -17.00
C TYR A 409 7.11 -23.36 -15.93
N LEU A 410 6.73 -22.16 -16.33
CA LEU A 410 6.45 -21.06 -15.39
C LEU A 410 5.30 -21.40 -14.44
N LYS A 411 4.23 -22.00 -14.95
CA LYS A 411 3.10 -22.47 -14.13
C LYS A 411 3.51 -23.59 -13.18
N THR A 412 4.35 -24.51 -13.65
CA THR A 412 4.82 -25.63 -12.85
C THR A 412 5.76 -25.18 -11.72
N ILE A 413 6.67 -24.26 -12.01
CA ILE A 413 7.67 -23.78 -11.05
C ILE A 413 7.03 -22.80 -10.06
N PHE A 414 6.29 -21.80 -10.54
CA PHE A 414 5.83 -20.66 -9.75
C PHE A 414 4.36 -20.73 -9.36
N GLY A 415 3.57 -21.60 -9.99
CA GLY A 415 2.11 -21.64 -9.82
C GLY A 415 1.39 -20.54 -10.60
N GLU A 416 0.06 -20.61 -10.66
CA GLU A 416 -0.76 -19.65 -11.40
C GLU A 416 -0.73 -18.24 -10.80
N GLU A 417 -0.67 -18.15 -9.47
CA GLU A 417 -0.70 -16.89 -8.74
C GLU A 417 0.54 -16.02 -9.00
N ALA A 418 1.72 -16.65 -9.04
CA ALA A 418 2.99 -15.96 -9.28
C ALA A 418 3.37 -15.85 -10.76
N LEU A 419 2.64 -16.50 -11.66
CA LEU A 419 2.99 -16.59 -13.08
C LEU A 419 3.30 -15.23 -13.73
N LYS A 420 2.44 -14.23 -13.48
CA LYS A 420 2.61 -12.90 -14.04
C LYS A 420 3.86 -12.21 -13.51
N SER A 421 4.06 -12.25 -12.20
CA SER A 421 5.23 -11.66 -11.54
C SER A 421 6.51 -12.39 -11.93
N ALA A 422 6.50 -13.72 -11.99
CA ALA A 422 7.62 -14.51 -12.42
C ALA A 422 8.06 -14.18 -13.86
N ASN A 423 7.10 -14.06 -14.77
CA ASN A 423 7.38 -13.72 -16.18
C ASN A 423 8.08 -12.35 -16.31
N VAL A 424 7.59 -11.34 -15.59
CA VAL A 424 8.18 -9.99 -15.55
C VAL A 424 9.58 -10.02 -14.92
N LEU A 425 9.72 -10.70 -13.77
CA LEU A 425 11.00 -10.75 -13.05
C LEU A 425 12.07 -11.53 -13.80
N LEU A 426 11.73 -12.62 -14.50
CA LEU A 426 12.65 -13.36 -15.37
C LEU A 426 13.17 -12.48 -16.51
N ALA A 427 12.27 -11.79 -17.22
CA ALA A 427 12.64 -10.87 -18.29
C ALA A 427 13.52 -9.71 -17.78
N ALA A 428 13.18 -9.15 -16.62
CA ALA A 428 13.94 -8.08 -16.00
C ALA A 428 15.31 -8.55 -15.47
N ALA A 429 15.42 -9.79 -14.97
CA ALA A 429 16.69 -10.38 -14.58
C ALA A 429 17.58 -10.61 -15.80
N ALA A 430 17.05 -11.21 -16.86
CA ALA A 430 17.79 -11.49 -18.08
C ALA A 430 18.30 -10.21 -18.78
N SER A 431 17.49 -9.15 -18.82
CA SER A 431 17.89 -7.86 -19.38
C SER A 431 18.83 -7.04 -18.49
N GLY A 432 19.15 -7.51 -17.27
CA GLY A 432 19.95 -6.80 -16.29
C GLY A 432 19.25 -5.61 -15.61
N LYS A 433 17.94 -5.40 -15.87
CA LYS A 433 17.17 -4.30 -15.28
C LYS A 433 17.11 -4.40 -13.75
N LEU A 434 16.95 -5.61 -13.19
CA LEU A 434 16.95 -5.83 -11.74
C LEU A 434 18.31 -5.50 -11.11
N ASP A 435 19.41 -5.93 -11.73
CA ASP A 435 20.75 -5.63 -11.19
C ASP A 435 21.05 -4.14 -11.25
N LYS A 436 20.70 -3.48 -12.36
CA LYS A 436 20.92 -2.05 -12.52
C LYS A 436 20.13 -1.24 -11.50
N LEU A 437 18.86 -1.58 -11.30
CA LEU A 437 18.03 -0.88 -10.31
C LEU A 437 18.55 -1.17 -8.90
N THR A 438 18.89 -2.42 -8.58
CA THR A 438 19.49 -2.78 -7.28
C THR A 438 20.79 -2.00 -7.02
N ALA A 439 21.66 -1.89 -8.00
CA ALA A 439 22.89 -1.10 -7.87
C ALA A 439 22.60 0.39 -7.63
N THR A 440 21.59 0.95 -8.31
CA THR A 440 21.13 2.32 -8.09
C THR A 440 20.60 2.51 -6.66
N LEU A 441 19.82 1.54 -6.15
CA LEU A 441 19.27 1.59 -4.81
C LEU A 441 20.34 1.42 -3.72
N LYS A 442 21.35 0.59 -3.94
CA LYS A 442 22.51 0.47 -3.05
C LYS A 442 23.32 1.77 -2.94
N ALA A 443 23.34 2.56 -4.00
CA ALA A 443 24.04 3.84 -4.06
C ALA A 443 23.09 5.02 -3.78
N SER A 444 21.98 4.80 -3.06
CA SER A 444 20.96 5.84 -2.84
C SER A 444 21.15 6.67 -1.57
N ASP A 445 22.23 6.48 -0.84
CA ASP A 445 22.49 7.23 0.39
C ASP A 445 22.38 8.74 0.18
N GLY A 446 21.64 9.43 1.05
CA GLY A 446 21.35 10.85 0.95
C GLY A 446 20.24 11.22 -0.05
N LYS A 447 19.61 10.25 -0.72
CA LYS A 447 18.62 10.50 -1.77
C LYS A 447 17.35 11.16 -1.24
N THR A 448 16.90 10.77 -0.05
CA THR A 448 15.72 11.39 0.58
C THR A 448 15.97 12.87 0.85
N GLU A 449 17.15 13.21 1.37
CA GLU A 449 17.53 14.60 1.67
C GLU A 449 17.67 15.43 0.38
N GLU A 450 18.25 14.86 -0.67
CA GLU A 450 18.32 15.49 -2.00
C GLU A 450 16.91 15.81 -2.53
N LEU A 451 15.98 14.87 -2.42
CA LEU A 451 14.59 15.08 -2.85
C LEU A 451 13.90 16.17 -2.04
N VAL A 452 14.13 16.23 -0.73
CA VAL A 452 13.61 17.31 0.13
C VAL A 452 14.12 18.66 -0.34
N LYS A 453 15.42 18.80 -0.60
CA LYS A 453 16.02 20.06 -1.10
C LYS A 453 15.37 20.50 -2.41
N ILE A 454 15.20 19.58 -3.36
CA ILE A 454 14.54 19.88 -4.64
C ILE A 454 13.06 20.28 -4.44
N MET A 455 12.34 19.57 -3.57
CA MET A 455 10.92 19.83 -3.30
C MET A 455 10.69 21.17 -2.58
N GLN A 456 11.67 21.65 -1.85
CA GLN A 456 11.63 22.90 -1.07
C GLN A 456 12.27 24.10 -1.77
N ASP A 457 12.96 23.89 -2.88
CA ASP A 457 13.55 24.97 -3.69
C ASP A 457 12.44 25.75 -4.43
N ASN A 458 11.62 26.46 -3.65
CA ASN A 458 10.54 27.31 -4.13
C ASN A 458 10.02 28.21 -3.01
N LEU A 459 9.28 29.26 -3.37
CA LEU A 459 8.74 30.25 -2.43
C LEU A 459 7.93 29.61 -1.27
N GLY A 460 7.27 28.46 -1.49
CA GLY A 460 6.55 27.75 -0.43
C GLY A 460 7.49 27.08 0.59
N GLY A 461 8.66 26.62 0.13
CA GLY A 461 9.74 26.13 0.98
C GLY A 461 10.36 27.26 1.81
N ASP A 462 10.71 28.37 1.16
CA ASP A 462 11.24 29.57 1.85
C ASP A 462 10.29 30.06 2.95
N PHE A 463 8.99 30.04 2.68
CA PHE A 463 7.97 30.41 3.68
C PHE A 463 7.90 29.44 4.86
N LYS A 464 8.07 28.12 4.60
CA LYS A 464 8.12 27.11 5.67
C LYS A 464 9.37 27.26 6.53
N GLU A 465 10.53 27.50 5.93
CA GLU A 465 11.76 27.76 6.66
C GLU A 465 11.64 29.01 7.53
N PHE A 466 11.05 30.10 6.99
CA PHE A 466 10.76 31.30 7.76
C PHE A 466 9.80 31.02 8.93
N GLN A 467 8.76 30.23 8.71
CA GLN A 467 7.81 29.84 9.76
C GLN A 467 8.50 28.99 10.84
N SER A 468 9.34 28.03 10.45
CA SER A 468 10.12 27.21 11.38
C SER A 468 11.06 28.07 12.24
N ALA A 469 11.78 29.00 11.63
CA ALA A 469 12.63 29.94 12.35
C ALA A 469 11.85 30.83 13.33
N TYR A 470 10.65 31.28 12.94
CA TYR A 470 9.77 32.05 13.83
C TYR A 470 9.29 31.21 15.02
N GLU A 471 8.93 29.95 14.81
CA GLU A 471 8.51 29.02 15.84
C GLU A 471 9.65 28.64 16.80
N ALA A 472 10.89 28.53 16.29
CA ALA A 472 12.09 28.31 17.10
C ALA A 472 12.31 29.47 18.12
N VAL A 473 12.16 30.72 17.68
CA VAL A 473 12.25 31.89 18.59
C VAL A 473 11.14 31.82 19.66
N GLY A 474 9.93 31.43 19.30
CA GLY A 474 8.82 31.27 20.25
C GLY A 474 9.08 30.17 21.29
N THR A 475 9.68 29.08 20.84
CA THR A 475 10.04 27.93 21.70
C THR A 475 11.15 28.33 22.69
N ASP A 476 12.18 29.03 22.25
CA ASP A 476 13.26 29.48 23.10
C ASP A 476 12.78 30.50 24.17
N LEU A 477 11.92 31.45 23.77
CA LEU A 477 11.31 32.38 24.70
C LEU A 477 10.41 31.71 25.75
N PHE A 478 9.65 30.72 25.33
CA PHE A 478 8.79 29.92 26.23
C PHE A 478 9.63 29.20 27.29
N ASP A 479 10.73 28.54 26.89
CA ASP A 479 11.60 27.82 27.80
C ASP A 479 12.25 28.70 28.87
N GLN A 480 12.66 29.89 28.46
CA GLN A 480 13.22 30.87 29.40
C GLN A 480 12.20 31.32 30.43
N GLN A 481 10.92 31.26 30.11
CA GLN A 481 9.83 31.76 30.97
C GLN A 481 8.95 30.64 31.56
N GLU A 482 9.14 29.35 31.21
CA GLU A 482 8.29 28.23 31.67
C GLU A 482 8.20 28.22 33.22
N GLY A 483 9.30 28.41 33.91
CA GLY A 483 9.32 28.42 35.38
C GLY A 483 8.53 29.58 35.99
N ALA A 484 8.58 30.75 35.40
CA ALA A 484 7.83 31.91 35.85
C ALA A 484 6.33 31.76 35.52
N LEU A 485 6.02 31.24 34.34
CA LEU A 485 4.62 30.98 33.91
C LEU A 485 3.95 29.91 34.77
N ARG A 486 4.67 28.85 35.17
CA ARG A 486 4.17 27.81 36.08
C ARG A 486 3.93 28.32 37.50
N ASN A 487 4.68 29.31 37.95
CA ASN A 487 4.47 29.93 39.26
C ASN A 487 3.29 30.91 39.29
N LEU A 488 2.78 31.29 38.13
CA LEU A 488 1.61 32.18 37.96
C LEU A 488 0.27 31.42 37.87
N THR A 489 0.31 30.12 37.53
CA THR A 489 -0.85 29.21 37.49
C THR A 489 -0.91 28.32 38.71
#